data_2c7073a0314b1a86b75354d44815143c
#
_entry.id   2c7073a0314b1a86b75354d44815143c
#
_cell.length_a   1.000
_cell.length_b   1.000
_cell.length_c   1.000
_cell.angle_alpha   90.00
_cell.angle_beta   90.00
_cell.angle_gamma   90.00
#
_symmetry.space_group_name_H-M   'P 1'
#
loop_
_entity.id
_entity.type
_entity.pdbx_description
1 polymer ?
#
loop_
_entity_poly.entity_id
_entity_poly.type
_entity_poly.pdbx_seq_one_letter_code
_entity_poly.pdbx_strand_id
1 'polypeptide(L)'
;MMEKYEIQKLRELPIEKVAKEMGMKVEHHKALCPFHDDHHASLTFNKTKNSCRCYVCMRNSIGTIDLAMRYLGKDFPSACRWLAEEHQIQLEEDSSSGKNFSFGGSSGRGASSGSSSDGSASGDNSGKSSFDASRYARFFEHPWLNQAARRFLFEERKIDRRVVNWCRLTSWTDKKGINWLQIPYFDTDGRLIGIQNRNLDYKKEQEAPRFRFPYGARCSIYNLPVVKRLKPGERLFITEGCSDCWAMLSAGHKAIAIPSATLLKPEDKQLLTDIGKLYQVEFHMFPDQDVPGESLFMQLREMLPQLVHHQLPPGCKDFSEYYLLGAAATSGSKEPINK
;
A
#
# COMPACT_ATOMS: atom_id res chain seq x y z
N MET A 1 2.33 -23.06 8.11
CA MET A 1 2.80 -21.65 8.21
C MET A 1 4.28 -21.72 8.55
N MET A 2 5.16 -21.09 7.77
CA MET A 2 6.61 -21.17 8.05
C MET A 2 6.93 -20.62 9.43
N GLU A 3 7.74 -21.35 10.19
CA GLU A 3 8.16 -20.98 11.54
C GLU A 3 9.14 -19.79 11.50
N LYS A 4 9.16 -19.01 12.58
CA LYS A 4 10.03 -17.81 12.65
C LYS A 4 11.51 -18.14 12.46
N TYR A 5 11.97 -19.29 12.98
CA TYR A 5 13.36 -19.70 12.86
C TYR A 5 13.74 -20.10 11.44
N GLU A 6 12.81 -20.67 10.66
CA GLU A 6 13.00 -21.01 9.25
C GLU A 6 13.17 -19.75 8.40
N ILE A 7 12.30 -18.77 8.63
CA ILE A 7 12.41 -17.45 7.97
C ILE A 7 13.75 -16.78 8.33
N GLN A 8 14.19 -16.94 9.58
CA GLN A 8 15.48 -16.38 10.02
C GLN A 8 16.66 -17.04 9.30
N LYS A 9 16.66 -18.36 9.14
CA LYS A 9 17.68 -19.08 8.34
C LYS A 9 17.75 -18.57 6.90
N LEU A 10 16.59 -18.34 6.27
CA LEU A 10 16.54 -17.81 4.90
C LEU A 10 17.05 -16.35 4.81
N ARG A 11 16.82 -15.53 5.84
CA ARG A 11 17.36 -14.16 5.93
C ARG A 11 18.87 -14.14 6.09
N GLU A 12 19.44 -15.14 6.74
CA GLU A 12 20.88 -15.27 7.00
C GLU A 12 21.66 -15.81 5.81
N LEU A 13 20.99 -16.31 4.77
CA LEU A 13 21.65 -16.71 3.53
C LEU A 13 22.45 -15.54 2.95
N PRO A 14 23.73 -15.76 2.58
CA PRO A 14 24.58 -14.69 2.07
C PRO A 14 24.00 -14.07 0.80
N ILE A 15 23.59 -12.81 0.88
CA ILE A 15 22.86 -12.10 -0.18
C ILE A 15 23.61 -12.07 -1.52
N GLU A 16 24.95 -11.96 -1.50
CA GLU A 16 25.75 -11.98 -2.74
C GLU A 16 25.75 -13.37 -3.40
N LYS A 17 25.74 -14.44 -2.60
CA LYS A 17 25.65 -15.80 -3.11
C LYS A 17 24.30 -16.01 -3.79
N VAL A 18 23.25 -15.66 -3.10
CA VAL A 18 21.87 -15.72 -3.62
C VAL A 18 21.72 -14.87 -4.90
N ALA A 19 22.30 -13.67 -4.93
CA ALA A 19 22.27 -12.82 -6.13
C ALA A 19 22.95 -13.49 -7.34
N LYS A 20 24.08 -14.17 -7.13
CA LYS A 20 24.78 -14.93 -8.18
C LYS A 20 23.97 -16.13 -8.66
N GLU A 21 23.33 -16.86 -7.75
CA GLU A 21 22.45 -18.00 -8.09
C GLU A 21 21.23 -17.57 -8.88
N MET A 22 20.71 -16.36 -8.64
CA MET A 22 19.68 -15.73 -9.46
C MET A 22 20.19 -15.23 -10.84
N GLY A 23 21.48 -15.38 -11.14
CA GLY A 23 22.07 -14.98 -12.42
C GLY A 23 22.65 -13.55 -12.45
N MET A 24 22.74 -12.87 -11.33
CA MET A 24 23.37 -11.54 -11.28
C MET A 24 24.91 -11.67 -11.32
N LYS A 25 25.54 -10.87 -12.17
CA LYS A 25 27.01 -10.76 -12.21
C LYS A 25 27.48 -9.83 -11.11
N VAL A 26 27.89 -10.40 -9.95
CA VAL A 26 28.38 -9.66 -8.79
C VAL A 26 29.90 -9.63 -8.80
N GLU A 27 30.49 -8.45 -8.98
CA GLU A 27 31.93 -8.18 -8.93
C GLU A 27 32.24 -7.06 -7.93
N HIS A 28 33.27 -7.22 -7.11
CA HIS A 28 33.68 -6.24 -6.10
C HIS A 28 32.50 -5.70 -5.25
N HIS A 29 31.60 -6.58 -4.82
CA HIS A 29 30.39 -6.25 -4.06
C HIS A 29 29.40 -5.34 -4.79
N LYS A 30 29.42 -5.32 -6.13
CA LYS A 30 28.50 -4.55 -6.95
C LYS A 30 27.95 -5.40 -8.10
N ALA A 31 26.75 -5.04 -8.58
CA ALA A 31 26.13 -5.59 -9.76
C ALA A 31 25.36 -4.50 -10.52
N LEU A 32 25.04 -4.73 -11.79
CA LEU A 32 24.03 -3.95 -12.47
C LEU A 32 22.70 -4.13 -11.74
N CYS A 33 21.97 -3.05 -11.55
CA CYS A 33 20.69 -3.10 -10.86
C CYS A 33 19.60 -3.62 -11.81
N PRO A 34 18.92 -4.74 -11.48
CA PRO A 34 17.90 -5.31 -12.35
C PRO A 34 16.55 -4.57 -12.30
N PHE A 35 16.46 -3.50 -11.51
CA PHE A 35 15.20 -2.80 -11.21
C PHE A 35 15.07 -1.46 -11.91
N HIS A 36 16.08 -1.05 -12.69
CA HIS A 36 16.06 0.10 -13.60
C HIS A 36 17.08 -0.14 -14.73
N ASP A 37 17.04 0.65 -15.76
CA ASP A 37 18.04 0.61 -16.84
C ASP A 37 19.38 1.10 -16.29
N ASP A 38 20.32 0.17 -16.05
CA ASP A 38 21.58 0.38 -15.35
C ASP A 38 22.77 0.02 -16.24
N HIS A 39 23.55 1.02 -16.61
CA HIS A 39 24.75 0.85 -17.42
C HIS A 39 26.05 0.84 -16.57
N HIS A 40 25.95 1.14 -15.27
CA HIS A 40 27.05 1.18 -14.33
C HIS A 40 26.63 0.50 -13.02
N ALA A 41 27.35 -0.52 -12.58
CA ALA A 41 27.01 -1.33 -11.42
C ALA A 41 26.62 -0.48 -10.18
N SER A 42 25.33 -0.13 -10.07
CA SER A 42 24.78 0.72 -9.03
C SER A 42 24.23 -0.04 -7.82
N LEU A 43 23.94 -1.35 -7.97
CA LEU A 43 23.51 -2.21 -6.88
C LEU A 43 24.72 -2.61 -6.04
N THR A 44 24.80 -2.12 -4.81
CA THR A 44 25.92 -2.38 -3.88
C THR A 44 25.48 -3.36 -2.80
N PHE A 45 26.32 -4.37 -2.51
CA PHE A 45 26.10 -5.36 -1.47
C PHE A 45 26.93 -5.05 -0.23
N ASN A 46 26.33 -5.22 0.95
CA ASN A 46 26.97 -5.08 2.24
C ASN A 46 26.99 -6.47 2.93
N LYS A 47 28.16 -7.11 2.98
CA LYS A 47 28.33 -8.43 3.60
C LYS A 47 28.04 -8.43 5.09
N THR A 48 28.47 -7.41 5.82
CA THR A 48 28.31 -7.32 7.27
C THR A 48 26.85 -7.22 7.67
N LYS A 49 26.06 -6.45 6.89
CA LYS A 49 24.62 -6.25 7.14
C LYS A 49 23.75 -7.25 6.37
N ASN A 50 24.34 -8.13 5.57
CA ASN A 50 23.67 -9.08 4.68
C ASN A 50 22.53 -8.40 3.88
N SER A 51 22.83 -7.29 3.22
CA SER A 51 21.85 -6.46 2.52
C SER A 51 22.42 -5.88 1.23
N CYS A 52 21.54 -5.48 0.32
CA CYS A 52 21.94 -4.73 -0.88
C CYS A 52 21.14 -3.44 -1.01
N ARG A 53 21.71 -2.47 -1.73
CA ARG A 53 21.05 -1.20 -2.04
C ARG A 53 21.51 -0.68 -3.40
N CYS A 54 20.58 -0.27 -4.21
CA CYS A 54 20.82 0.61 -5.35
C CYS A 54 20.55 2.05 -4.92
N TYR A 55 21.55 2.93 -5.04
CA TYR A 55 21.40 4.33 -4.67
C TYR A 55 20.58 5.14 -5.69
N VAL A 56 20.29 4.56 -6.87
CA VAL A 56 19.48 5.20 -7.91
C VAL A 56 17.99 4.92 -7.69
N CYS A 57 17.61 3.64 -7.48
CA CYS A 57 16.19 3.24 -7.46
C CYS A 57 15.68 2.68 -6.12
N MET A 58 16.55 2.56 -5.09
CA MET A 58 16.14 2.02 -3.79
C MET A 58 16.32 3.05 -2.68
N ARG A 59 15.25 3.38 -1.98
CA ARG A 59 15.30 4.29 -0.82
C ARG A 59 16.04 3.66 0.37
N ASN A 60 15.83 2.34 0.59
CA ASN A 60 16.41 1.60 1.71
C ASN A 60 17.15 0.37 1.20
N SER A 61 18.10 -0.13 2.01
CA SER A 61 18.70 -1.45 1.76
C SER A 61 17.66 -2.54 2.00
N ILE A 62 17.77 -3.62 1.22
CA ILE A 62 16.90 -4.79 1.28
C ILE A 62 17.72 -6.03 1.63
N GLY A 63 17.09 -7.00 2.29
CA GLY A 63 17.68 -8.28 2.66
C GLY A 63 17.53 -9.36 1.59
N THR A 64 17.99 -10.56 1.89
CA THR A 64 18.05 -11.70 0.96
C THR A 64 16.67 -12.09 0.44
N ILE A 65 15.67 -12.21 1.31
CA ILE A 65 14.30 -12.59 0.90
C ILE A 65 13.67 -11.49 0.02
N ASP A 66 13.84 -10.22 0.40
CA ASP A 66 13.28 -9.10 -0.38
C ASP A 66 13.93 -8.99 -1.77
N LEU A 67 15.24 -9.29 -1.88
CA LEU A 67 15.93 -9.35 -3.15
C LEU A 67 15.35 -10.46 -4.03
N ALA A 68 15.17 -11.67 -3.49
CA ALA A 68 14.56 -12.79 -4.21
C ALA A 68 13.12 -12.49 -4.65
N MET A 69 12.30 -11.91 -3.76
CA MET A 69 10.94 -11.49 -4.10
C MET A 69 10.91 -10.54 -5.29
N ARG A 70 11.73 -9.51 -5.26
CA ARG A 70 11.75 -8.47 -6.31
C ARG A 70 12.32 -8.99 -7.63
N TYR A 71 13.43 -9.73 -7.57
CA TYR A 71 14.11 -10.21 -8.78
C TYR A 71 13.31 -11.30 -9.51
N LEU A 72 12.72 -12.23 -8.74
CA LEU A 72 11.95 -13.34 -9.30
C LEU A 72 10.47 -13.00 -9.51
N GLY A 73 10.03 -11.81 -9.10
CA GLY A 73 8.62 -11.42 -9.16
C GLY A 73 7.71 -12.30 -8.29
N LYS A 74 8.25 -12.87 -7.21
CA LYS A 74 7.56 -13.80 -6.31
C LYS A 74 7.01 -13.09 -5.08
N ASP A 75 5.92 -13.64 -4.52
CA ASP A 75 5.46 -13.26 -3.18
C ASP A 75 6.38 -13.85 -2.08
N PHE A 76 6.20 -13.41 -0.85
CA PHE A 76 7.05 -13.82 0.28
C PHE A 76 7.08 -15.34 0.48
N PRO A 77 5.95 -16.09 0.53
CA PRO A 77 5.98 -17.53 0.69
C PRO A 77 6.68 -18.25 -0.47
N SER A 78 6.46 -17.81 -1.69
CA SER A 78 7.07 -18.41 -2.89
C SER A 78 8.57 -18.11 -3.00
N ALA A 79 9.00 -16.91 -2.60
CA ALA A 79 10.42 -16.58 -2.52
C ALA A 79 11.14 -17.38 -1.43
N CYS A 80 10.50 -17.57 -0.26
CA CYS A 80 11.04 -18.40 0.81
C CYS A 80 11.16 -19.88 0.39
N ARG A 81 10.15 -20.44 -0.29
CA ARG A 81 10.23 -21.81 -0.83
C ARG A 81 11.35 -21.94 -1.84
N TRP A 82 11.45 -21.02 -2.78
CA TRP A 82 12.54 -21.03 -3.78
C TRP A 82 13.91 -20.98 -3.10
N LEU A 83 14.11 -20.08 -2.12
CA LEU A 83 15.36 -20.01 -1.36
C LEU A 83 15.64 -21.30 -0.60
N ALA A 84 14.63 -21.91 -0.03
CA ALA A 84 14.78 -23.17 0.71
C ALA A 84 15.15 -24.35 -0.21
N GLU A 85 14.52 -24.42 -1.39
CA GLU A 85 14.81 -25.43 -2.43
C GLU A 85 16.26 -25.28 -2.95
N GLU A 86 16.66 -24.05 -3.34
CA GLU A 86 18.01 -23.78 -3.86
C GLU A 86 19.11 -24.05 -2.83
N HIS A 87 18.83 -23.82 -1.54
CA HIS A 87 19.80 -24.01 -0.48
C HIS A 87 19.60 -25.31 0.33
N GLN A 88 18.69 -26.21 -0.12
CA GLN A 88 18.39 -27.50 0.52
C GLN A 88 18.02 -27.35 2.01
N ILE A 89 17.33 -26.26 2.35
CA ILE A 89 16.83 -26.01 3.70
C ILE A 89 15.45 -26.66 3.81
N GLN A 90 15.31 -27.65 4.70
CA GLN A 90 14.02 -28.25 4.99
C GLN A 90 13.12 -27.22 5.71
N LEU A 91 11.96 -26.95 5.15
CA LEU A 91 10.88 -26.21 5.77
C LEU A 91 9.91 -27.22 6.35
N GLU A 92 9.54 -27.08 7.62
CA GLU A 92 8.49 -27.92 8.21
C GLU A 92 7.15 -27.52 7.64
N GLU A 93 6.63 -28.32 6.72
CA GLU A 93 5.26 -28.17 6.25
C GLU A 93 4.31 -28.69 7.34
N ASP A 94 3.36 -27.86 7.77
CA ASP A 94 2.26 -28.31 8.63
C ASP A 94 1.56 -29.54 8.02
N SER A 95 1.80 -30.72 8.59
CA SER A 95 1.19 -31.99 8.23
C SER A 95 -0.28 -32.03 8.71
N SER A 96 -1.09 -31.14 8.17
CA SER A 96 -2.53 -31.14 8.41
C SER A 96 -3.32 -30.99 7.11
N SER A 97 -3.15 -31.98 6.20
CA SER A 97 -4.14 -32.38 5.21
C SER A 97 -3.58 -33.53 4.36
N GLY A 98 -3.73 -34.72 4.86
CA GLY A 98 -3.32 -35.92 4.14
C GLY A 98 -3.85 -37.18 4.80
N LYS A 99 -5.15 -37.30 5.02
CA LYS A 99 -5.76 -38.62 5.19
C LYS A 99 -5.94 -39.20 3.80
N ASN A 100 -4.93 -39.94 3.34
CA ASN A 100 -5.10 -40.92 2.27
C ASN A 100 -6.12 -41.95 2.68
N PHE A 101 -7.29 -41.91 2.07
CA PHE A 101 -8.19 -43.05 2.01
C PHE A 101 -7.92 -43.75 0.68
N SER A 102 -7.14 -44.81 0.76
CA SER A 102 -7.08 -45.83 -0.27
C SER A 102 -8.31 -46.70 -0.11
N PHE A 103 -9.19 -46.72 -1.10
CA PHE A 103 -10.18 -47.77 -1.26
C PHE A 103 -10.03 -48.35 -2.67
N GLY A 104 -9.81 -49.68 -2.66
CA GLY A 104 -9.68 -50.53 -3.83
C GLY A 104 -10.96 -50.61 -4.60
N GLY A 105 -10.82 -51.02 -5.84
CA GLY A 105 -11.82 -51.04 -6.88
C GLY A 105 -13.06 -51.91 -6.66
N SER A 106 -14.07 -51.61 -7.41
CA SER A 106 -14.81 -52.59 -8.21
C SER A 106 -15.86 -51.94 -9.08
N SER A 107 -15.78 -52.23 -10.34
CA SER A 107 -16.74 -52.25 -11.44
C SER A 107 -18.24 -52.07 -11.16
N GLY A 108 -18.94 -51.26 -11.99
CA GLY A 108 -20.38 -51.29 -12.12
C GLY A 108 -20.93 -50.27 -13.13
N ARG A 109 -21.36 -50.76 -14.28
CA ARG A 109 -21.99 -50.04 -15.41
C ARG A 109 -23.33 -49.38 -15.04
N GLY A 110 -23.67 -48.29 -15.73
CA GLY A 110 -25.05 -47.81 -15.82
C GLY A 110 -25.16 -46.46 -16.52
N ALA A 111 -25.66 -46.47 -17.75
CA ALA A 111 -25.95 -45.31 -18.59
C ALA A 111 -27.26 -44.63 -18.17
N SER A 112 -27.35 -43.31 -18.39
CA SER A 112 -28.40 -42.61 -19.17
C SER A 112 -28.38 -41.10 -18.99
N SER A 113 -28.15 -40.38 -20.05
CA SER A 113 -28.92 -39.36 -20.75
C SER A 113 -29.51 -38.18 -19.94
N GLY A 114 -29.18 -36.96 -20.40
CA GLY A 114 -30.06 -35.80 -20.23
C GLY A 114 -29.36 -34.46 -20.27
N SER A 115 -29.19 -33.91 -21.46
CA SER A 115 -29.28 -32.51 -21.97
C SER A 115 -28.82 -31.31 -21.14
N SER A 116 -27.85 -30.64 -21.67
CA SER A 116 -27.74 -29.22 -22.08
C SER A 116 -28.14 -28.09 -21.15
N SER A 117 -27.21 -27.25 -20.78
CA SER A 117 -27.25 -25.81 -21.11
C SER A 117 -25.89 -25.15 -20.86
N ASP A 118 -25.46 -24.37 -21.85
CA ASP A 118 -24.24 -23.60 -21.90
C ASP A 118 -24.10 -22.57 -20.77
N GLY A 119 -22.91 -22.48 -20.22
CA GLY A 119 -22.51 -21.41 -19.34
C GLY A 119 -20.98 -21.34 -19.29
N SER A 120 -20.40 -20.65 -20.27
CA SER A 120 -18.97 -20.38 -20.34
C SER A 120 -18.52 -19.56 -19.13
N ALA A 121 -18.00 -20.20 -18.11
CA ALA A 121 -17.20 -19.55 -17.07
C ALA A 121 -15.73 -19.82 -17.38
N SER A 122 -15.07 -18.81 -17.95
CA SER A 122 -13.62 -18.77 -18.06
C SER A 122 -13.02 -18.74 -16.66
N GLY A 123 -12.58 -19.90 -16.20
CA GLY A 123 -11.84 -20.04 -14.94
C GLY A 123 -10.44 -19.47 -15.08
N ASP A 124 -10.23 -18.27 -14.60
CA ASP A 124 -8.89 -17.72 -14.36
C ASP A 124 -8.35 -18.30 -13.06
N ASN A 125 -7.55 -19.35 -13.18
CA ASN A 125 -6.95 -20.10 -12.08
C ASN A 125 -5.60 -19.45 -11.71
N SER A 126 -5.62 -18.25 -11.13
CA SER A 126 -4.47 -17.67 -10.45
C SER A 126 -4.69 -17.74 -8.95
N GLY A 127 -4.13 -18.76 -8.29
CA GLY A 127 -4.13 -18.93 -6.83
C GLY A 127 -3.32 -17.88 -6.07
N LYS A 128 -3.62 -16.60 -6.28
CA LYS A 128 -3.18 -15.51 -5.40
C LYS A 128 -4.22 -15.39 -4.30
N SER A 129 -3.85 -15.67 -3.04
CA SER A 129 -4.73 -15.39 -1.92
C SER A 129 -5.07 -13.89 -1.94
N SER A 130 -6.30 -13.58 -2.31
CA SER A 130 -6.80 -12.22 -2.40
C SER A 130 -7.07 -11.68 -0.99
N PHE A 131 -7.03 -10.34 -0.84
CA PHE A 131 -7.44 -9.67 0.39
C PHE A 131 -8.90 -10.04 0.72
N ASP A 132 -9.09 -10.68 1.86
CA ASP A 132 -10.43 -11.07 2.32
C ASP A 132 -11.07 -9.90 3.09
N ALA A 133 -11.82 -9.09 2.38
CA ALA A 133 -12.51 -7.92 2.93
C ALA A 133 -13.56 -8.27 3.99
N SER A 134 -14.17 -9.47 3.94
CA SER A 134 -15.24 -9.89 4.86
C SER A 134 -14.78 -9.94 6.32
N ARG A 135 -13.50 -10.25 6.55
CA ARG A 135 -12.89 -10.28 7.89
C ARG A 135 -12.83 -8.91 8.56
N TYR A 136 -12.88 -7.86 7.77
CA TYR A 136 -12.65 -6.48 8.23
C TYR A 136 -13.89 -5.59 8.08
N ALA A 137 -14.87 -5.95 7.26
CA ALA A 137 -16.03 -5.12 6.92
C ALA A 137 -16.73 -4.55 8.17
N ARG A 138 -16.95 -5.38 9.18
CA ARG A 138 -17.60 -4.98 10.45
C ARG A 138 -16.94 -3.80 11.16
N PHE A 139 -15.61 -3.64 11.03
CA PHE A 139 -14.90 -2.54 11.69
C PHE A 139 -15.19 -1.19 11.04
N PHE A 140 -15.63 -1.20 9.78
CA PHE A 140 -15.93 0.00 8.99
C PHE A 140 -17.42 0.26 8.82
N GLU A 141 -18.28 -0.67 9.23
CA GLU A 141 -19.74 -0.47 9.34
C GLU A 141 -20.07 0.44 10.52
N HIS A 142 -19.38 0.24 11.64
CA HIS A 142 -19.52 1.03 12.86
C HIS A 142 -18.14 1.57 13.32
N PRO A 143 -17.61 2.58 12.64
CA PRO A 143 -16.29 3.13 12.97
C PRO A 143 -16.23 3.64 14.40
N TRP A 144 -15.20 3.28 15.13
CA TRP A 144 -14.95 3.75 16.49
C TRP A 144 -13.51 4.24 16.63
N LEU A 145 -13.33 5.32 17.41
CA LEU A 145 -12.02 5.91 17.65
C LEU A 145 -11.67 5.86 19.13
N ASN A 146 -10.52 5.25 19.46
CA ASN A 146 -9.93 5.34 20.79
C ASN A 146 -9.40 6.77 21.08
N GLN A 147 -8.96 7.02 22.29
CA GLN A 147 -8.50 8.35 22.72
C GLN A 147 -7.30 8.83 21.88
N ALA A 148 -6.34 7.96 21.59
CA ALA A 148 -5.16 8.30 20.79
C ALA A 148 -5.54 8.73 19.36
N ALA A 149 -6.47 8.01 18.71
CA ALA A 149 -6.95 8.37 17.39
C ALA A 149 -7.77 9.66 17.39
N ARG A 150 -8.59 9.90 18.41
CA ARG A 150 -9.33 11.17 18.57
C ARG A 150 -8.39 12.36 18.73
N ARG A 151 -7.38 12.23 19.58
CA ARG A 151 -6.35 13.25 19.76
C ARG A 151 -5.63 13.53 18.45
N PHE A 152 -5.13 12.49 17.77
CA PHE A 152 -4.44 12.61 16.51
C PHE A 152 -5.29 13.32 15.44
N LEU A 153 -6.53 12.86 15.23
CA LEU A 153 -7.38 13.38 14.15
C LEU A 153 -7.93 14.78 14.47
N PHE A 154 -8.45 15.01 15.70
CA PHE A 154 -9.21 16.21 16.01
C PHE A 154 -8.38 17.32 16.67
N GLU A 155 -7.37 16.95 17.47
CA GLU A 155 -6.58 17.94 18.19
C GLU A 155 -5.29 18.29 17.46
N GLU A 156 -4.56 17.28 16.96
CA GLU A 156 -3.27 17.49 16.29
C GLU A 156 -3.45 17.84 14.80
N ARG A 157 -4.34 17.14 14.08
CA ARG A 157 -4.55 17.31 12.64
C ARG A 157 -5.75 18.18 12.29
N LYS A 158 -6.60 18.53 13.24
CA LYS A 158 -7.80 19.39 13.07
C LYS A 158 -8.77 18.89 11.99
N ILE A 159 -8.82 17.59 11.74
CA ILE A 159 -9.66 17.00 10.69
C ILE A 159 -11.14 17.11 11.06
N ASP A 160 -11.96 17.52 10.09
CA ASP A 160 -13.42 17.61 10.27
C ASP A 160 -14.01 16.22 10.56
N ARG A 161 -14.93 16.15 11.53
CA ARG A 161 -15.64 14.90 11.89
C ARG A 161 -16.39 14.28 10.71
N ARG A 162 -16.90 15.10 9.79
CA ARG A 162 -17.57 14.63 8.57
C ARG A 162 -16.60 13.89 7.65
N VAL A 163 -15.35 14.33 7.57
CA VAL A 163 -14.29 13.68 6.81
C VAL A 163 -13.91 12.35 7.44
N VAL A 164 -13.78 12.30 8.78
CA VAL A 164 -13.49 11.05 9.51
C VAL A 164 -14.58 10.01 9.25
N ASN A 165 -15.86 10.42 9.30
CA ASN A 165 -16.99 9.55 9.02
C ASN A 165 -17.06 9.13 7.54
N TRP A 166 -16.82 10.05 6.61
CA TRP A 166 -16.75 9.77 5.19
C TRP A 166 -15.69 8.72 4.84
N CYS A 167 -14.50 8.91 5.40
CA CYS A 167 -13.36 8.00 5.21
C CYS A 167 -13.47 6.72 6.03
N ARG A 168 -14.49 6.57 6.86
CA ARG A 168 -14.73 5.42 7.77
C ARG A 168 -13.50 5.08 8.60
N LEU A 169 -12.78 6.10 9.09
CA LEU A 169 -11.60 5.89 9.92
C LEU A 169 -11.98 5.25 11.24
N THR A 170 -11.30 4.17 11.60
CA THR A 170 -11.50 3.48 12.88
C THR A 170 -10.18 3.20 13.56
N SER A 171 -10.19 2.78 14.82
CA SER A 171 -8.95 2.50 15.54
C SER A 171 -9.08 1.30 16.47
N TRP A 172 -7.96 0.75 16.85
CA TRP A 172 -7.87 -0.33 17.82
C TRP A 172 -6.53 -0.27 18.56
N THR A 173 -6.47 -0.93 19.70
CA THR A 173 -5.24 -1.08 20.48
C THR A 173 -4.84 -2.55 20.44
N ASP A 174 -3.60 -2.85 20.10
CA ASP A 174 -3.13 -4.23 20.01
C ASP A 174 -2.76 -4.80 21.40
N LYS A 175 -2.43 -6.10 21.45
CA LYS A 175 -2.06 -6.80 22.69
C LYS A 175 -0.80 -6.23 23.37
N LYS A 176 0.01 -5.46 22.63
CA LYS A 176 1.21 -4.78 23.14
C LYS A 176 0.90 -3.35 23.61
N GLY A 177 -0.36 -2.93 23.58
CA GLY A 177 -0.78 -1.59 23.95
C GLY A 177 -0.58 -0.52 22.87
N ILE A 178 -0.16 -0.89 21.65
CA ILE A 178 0.06 0.04 20.55
C ILE A 178 -1.27 0.46 19.94
N ASN A 179 -1.47 1.77 19.80
CA ASN A 179 -2.66 2.36 19.19
C ASN A 179 -2.50 2.43 17.66
N TRP A 180 -3.44 1.82 16.95
CA TRP A 180 -3.47 1.78 15.49
C TRP A 180 -4.68 2.55 14.95
N LEU A 181 -4.45 3.47 14.02
CA LEU A 181 -5.48 4.05 13.18
C LEU A 181 -5.63 3.19 11.93
N GLN A 182 -6.83 2.67 11.68
CA GLN A 182 -7.15 1.90 10.48
C GLN A 182 -7.72 2.81 9.41
N ILE A 183 -7.08 2.80 8.25
CA ILE A 183 -7.39 3.61 7.09
C ILE A 183 -7.86 2.67 5.99
N PRO A 184 -9.17 2.55 5.75
CA PRO A 184 -9.70 1.66 4.73
C PRO A 184 -9.52 2.26 3.34
N TYR A 185 -9.14 1.42 2.38
CA TYR A 185 -9.12 1.72 0.96
C TYR A 185 -10.31 1.09 0.29
N PHE A 186 -11.09 1.89 -0.40
CA PHE A 186 -12.25 1.44 -1.15
C PHE A 186 -12.02 1.66 -2.65
N ASP A 187 -12.59 0.79 -3.47
CA ASP A 187 -12.68 1.03 -4.92
C ASP A 187 -13.75 2.11 -5.23
N THR A 188 -13.94 2.41 -6.50
CA THR A 188 -14.95 3.38 -6.96
C THR A 188 -16.37 2.97 -6.59
N ASP A 189 -16.64 1.69 -6.38
CA ASP A 189 -17.96 1.16 -5.98
C ASP A 189 -18.15 1.13 -4.47
N GLY A 190 -17.12 1.49 -3.70
CA GLY A 190 -17.17 1.50 -2.24
C GLY A 190 -16.93 0.11 -1.62
N ARG A 191 -16.37 -0.85 -2.39
CA ARG A 191 -15.94 -2.14 -1.85
C ARG A 191 -14.58 -1.98 -1.19
N LEU A 192 -14.40 -2.59 -0.03
CA LEU A 192 -13.14 -2.58 0.70
C LEU A 192 -12.09 -3.42 -0.05
N ILE A 193 -10.97 -2.80 -0.44
CA ILE A 193 -9.88 -3.43 -1.20
C ILE A 193 -8.56 -3.49 -0.44
N GLY A 194 -8.45 -2.77 0.65
CA GLY A 194 -7.25 -2.76 1.47
C GLY A 194 -7.41 -1.96 2.76
N ILE A 195 -6.44 -2.10 3.64
CA ILE A 195 -6.36 -1.35 4.89
C ILE A 195 -4.90 -0.97 5.13
N GLN A 196 -4.67 0.29 5.43
CA GLN A 196 -3.41 0.76 5.97
C GLN A 196 -3.60 1.00 7.47
N ASN A 197 -2.82 0.33 8.33
CA ASN A 197 -2.82 0.59 9.75
C ASN A 197 -1.64 1.52 10.08
N ARG A 198 -1.94 2.71 10.61
CA ARG A 198 -0.94 3.68 11.06
C ARG A 198 -0.73 3.52 12.56
N ASN A 199 0.52 3.34 12.96
CA ASN A 199 0.93 3.35 14.36
C ASN A 199 0.89 4.79 14.89
N LEU A 200 0.02 5.07 15.86
CA LEU A 200 -0.12 6.40 16.47
C LEU A 200 0.93 6.66 17.56
N ASP A 201 1.52 5.59 18.11
CA ASP A 201 2.57 5.66 19.11
C ASP A 201 3.97 5.52 18.50
N TYR A 202 4.08 5.62 17.15
CA TYR A 202 5.34 5.42 16.45
C TYR A 202 6.42 6.40 16.88
N LYS A 203 7.55 5.84 17.32
CA LYS A 203 8.81 6.56 17.52
C LYS A 203 9.89 5.90 16.67
N LYS A 204 10.81 6.70 16.15
CA LYS A 204 11.82 6.24 15.17
C LYS A 204 12.75 5.15 15.72
N GLU A 205 12.93 5.12 17.03
CA GLU A 205 13.81 4.20 17.76
C GLU A 205 13.12 2.87 18.14
N GLN A 206 11.82 2.73 17.88
CA GLN A 206 11.05 1.54 18.27
C GLN A 206 11.01 0.49 17.17
N GLU A 207 10.95 -0.80 17.55
CA GLU A 207 10.81 -1.93 16.63
C GLU A 207 9.47 -1.95 15.87
N ALA A 208 8.41 -1.37 16.45
CA ALA A 208 7.09 -1.38 15.85
C ALA A 208 7.06 -0.51 14.57
N PRO A 209 6.61 -1.03 13.42
CA PRO A 209 6.62 -0.28 12.18
C PRO A 209 5.62 0.88 12.22
N ARG A 210 5.94 1.96 11.47
CA ARG A 210 5.03 3.11 11.29
C ARG A 210 3.71 2.72 10.63
N PHE A 211 3.76 1.77 9.69
CA PHE A 211 2.59 1.29 8.95
C PHE A 211 2.57 -0.23 8.88
N ARG A 212 1.37 -0.82 8.92
CA ARG A 212 1.10 -2.24 8.68
C ARG A 212 -0.02 -2.39 7.65
N PHE A 213 0.08 -3.44 6.85
CA PHE A 213 -0.91 -3.76 5.82
C PHE A 213 -1.32 -5.23 6.00
N PRO A 214 -2.63 -5.56 5.98
CA PRO A 214 -3.07 -6.95 5.85
C PRO A 214 -2.53 -7.58 4.57
N TYR A 215 -2.35 -8.87 4.58
CA TYR A 215 -1.91 -9.61 3.41
C TYR A 215 -2.89 -9.43 2.24
N GLY A 216 -2.39 -9.23 1.04
CA GLY A 216 -3.18 -9.03 -0.17
C GLY A 216 -3.87 -7.66 -0.28
N ALA A 217 -3.73 -6.78 0.72
CA ALA A 217 -4.34 -5.45 0.69
C ALA A 217 -3.82 -4.61 -0.50
N ARG A 218 -4.73 -3.96 -1.22
CA ARG A 218 -4.43 -3.01 -2.27
C ARG A 218 -4.59 -1.59 -1.72
N CYS A 219 -3.49 -0.87 -1.56
CA CYS A 219 -3.46 0.47 -0.97
C CYS A 219 -2.70 1.44 -1.89
N SER A 220 -3.16 1.59 -3.15
CA SER A 220 -2.52 2.45 -4.15
C SER A 220 -3.16 3.82 -4.25
N ILE A 221 -4.44 3.92 -4.62
CA ILE A 221 -5.17 5.18 -4.65
C ILE A 221 -6.18 5.20 -3.50
N TYR A 222 -6.10 6.23 -2.69
CA TYR A 222 -6.98 6.42 -1.54
C TYR A 222 -8.18 7.29 -1.89
N ASN A 223 -9.32 7.04 -1.24
CA ASN A 223 -10.57 7.80 -1.35
C ASN A 223 -11.23 7.78 -2.74
N LEU A 224 -11.07 6.69 -3.50
CA LEU A 224 -11.72 6.53 -4.82
C LEU A 224 -13.25 6.74 -4.82
N PRO A 225 -14.05 6.45 -3.76
CA PRO A 225 -15.48 6.73 -3.78
C PRO A 225 -15.86 8.18 -4.03
N VAL A 226 -14.94 9.15 -3.84
CA VAL A 226 -15.18 10.57 -4.15
C VAL A 226 -15.46 10.80 -5.62
N VAL A 227 -14.93 9.95 -6.50
CA VAL A 227 -15.06 10.05 -7.96
C VAL A 227 -16.53 10.05 -8.40
N LYS A 228 -17.37 9.22 -7.77
CA LYS A 228 -18.82 9.19 -8.05
C LYS A 228 -19.58 10.46 -7.64
N ARG A 229 -18.94 11.37 -6.94
CA ARG A 229 -19.50 12.65 -6.52
C ARG A 229 -18.95 13.83 -7.30
N LEU A 230 -18.13 13.57 -8.30
CA LEU A 230 -17.60 14.60 -9.20
C LEU A 230 -18.67 15.05 -10.19
N LYS A 231 -18.65 16.33 -10.49
CA LYS A 231 -19.40 16.93 -11.59
C LYS A 231 -18.42 17.34 -12.70
N PRO A 232 -18.84 17.41 -13.96
CA PRO A 232 -18.00 17.93 -15.03
C PRO A 232 -17.44 19.31 -14.70
N GLY A 233 -16.15 19.54 -14.94
CA GLY A 233 -15.46 20.79 -14.64
C GLY A 233 -15.09 21.00 -13.17
N GLU A 234 -15.34 20.04 -12.29
CA GLU A 234 -14.90 20.15 -10.89
C GLU A 234 -13.41 19.84 -10.71
N ARG A 235 -12.84 20.45 -9.70
CA ARG A 235 -11.45 20.23 -9.30
C ARG A 235 -11.33 18.98 -8.46
N LEU A 236 -10.40 18.08 -8.81
CA LEU A 236 -10.02 16.93 -8.03
C LEU A 236 -8.53 17.05 -7.64
N PHE A 237 -8.29 17.17 -6.35
CA PHE A 237 -6.93 17.27 -5.84
C PHE A 237 -6.28 15.90 -5.66
N ILE A 238 -5.02 15.78 -6.06
CA ILE A 238 -4.16 14.62 -5.80
C ILE A 238 -3.20 15.01 -4.68
N THR A 239 -3.08 14.17 -3.65
CA THR A 239 -2.18 14.36 -2.51
C THR A 239 -1.25 13.16 -2.34
N GLU A 240 -0.12 13.36 -1.63
CA GLU A 240 0.86 12.28 -1.42
C GLU A 240 0.55 11.37 -0.24
N GLY A 241 -0.38 11.74 0.59
CA GLY A 241 -0.71 10.94 1.78
C GLY A 241 -2.16 11.04 2.18
N CYS A 242 -2.64 10.02 2.89
CA CYS A 242 -4.01 10.05 3.41
C CYS A 242 -4.24 11.25 4.33
N SER A 243 -3.23 11.69 5.10
CA SER A 243 -3.35 12.86 5.99
C SER A 243 -3.63 14.14 5.22
N ASP A 244 -2.94 14.35 4.10
CA ASP A 244 -3.13 15.53 3.24
C ASP A 244 -4.46 15.47 2.52
N CYS A 245 -4.90 14.27 2.12
CA CYS A 245 -6.23 14.05 1.59
C CYS A 245 -7.32 14.44 2.61
N TRP A 246 -7.17 14.04 3.88
CA TRP A 246 -8.14 14.45 4.93
C TRP A 246 -8.14 15.95 5.18
N ALA A 247 -6.96 16.59 5.19
CA ALA A 247 -6.84 18.04 5.31
C ALA A 247 -7.53 18.75 4.13
N MET A 248 -7.28 18.27 2.90
CA MET A 248 -7.90 18.79 1.69
C MET A 248 -9.44 18.65 1.71
N LEU A 249 -9.95 17.48 2.11
CA LEU A 249 -11.39 17.24 2.29
C LEU A 249 -11.97 18.12 3.40
N SER A 250 -11.24 18.34 4.50
CA SER A 250 -11.67 19.21 5.61
C SER A 250 -11.69 20.68 5.20
N ALA A 251 -10.84 21.08 4.27
CA ALA A 251 -10.86 22.41 3.63
C ALA A 251 -12.01 22.56 2.60
N GLY A 252 -12.81 21.51 2.37
CA GLY A 252 -13.98 21.55 1.48
C GLY A 252 -13.70 21.16 0.03
N HIS A 253 -12.51 20.66 -0.27
CA HIS A 253 -12.12 20.19 -1.61
C HIS A 253 -12.39 18.71 -1.80
N LYS A 254 -12.54 18.25 -3.04
CA LYS A 254 -12.56 16.83 -3.39
C LYS A 254 -11.13 16.38 -3.66
N ALA A 255 -10.71 15.30 -3.00
CA ALA A 255 -9.33 14.82 -3.07
C ALA A 255 -9.23 13.30 -3.05
N ILE A 256 -8.20 12.80 -3.72
CA ILE A 256 -7.67 11.43 -3.65
C ILE A 256 -6.21 11.49 -3.20
N ALA A 257 -5.68 10.38 -2.67
CA ALA A 257 -4.26 10.33 -2.34
C ALA A 257 -3.54 9.18 -3.05
N ILE A 258 -2.27 9.44 -3.39
CA ILE A 258 -1.33 8.45 -3.90
C ILE A 258 -0.18 8.35 -2.90
N PRO A 259 -0.23 7.41 -1.93
CA PRO A 259 0.74 7.33 -0.84
C PRO A 259 2.19 7.08 -1.28
N SER A 260 2.38 6.65 -2.52
CA SER A 260 3.70 6.48 -3.13
C SER A 260 3.57 6.31 -4.64
N ALA A 261 4.37 7.02 -5.40
CA ALA A 261 4.46 6.86 -6.87
C ALA A 261 4.84 5.42 -7.28
N THR A 262 5.65 4.75 -6.47
CA THR A 262 6.08 3.35 -6.72
C THR A 262 4.97 2.32 -6.51
N LEU A 263 3.86 2.71 -5.87
CA LEU A 263 2.69 1.85 -5.68
C LEU A 263 1.68 1.94 -6.83
N LEU A 264 1.81 2.93 -7.73
CA LEU A 264 0.94 3.06 -8.90
C LEU A 264 1.23 1.96 -9.91
N LYS A 265 0.27 1.06 -10.05
CA LYS A 265 0.27 0.03 -11.08
C LYS A 265 -0.26 0.59 -12.41
N PRO A 266 -0.01 -0.10 -13.53
CA PRO A 266 -0.59 0.30 -14.81
C PRO A 266 -2.11 0.51 -14.77
N GLU A 267 -2.83 -0.34 -14.02
CA GLU A 267 -4.28 -0.24 -13.85
C GLU A 267 -4.69 1.05 -13.11
N ASP A 268 -3.90 1.47 -12.12
CA ASP A 268 -4.16 2.70 -11.37
C ASP A 268 -3.90 3.94 -12.23
N LYS A 269 -2.88 3.90 -13.08
CA LYS A 269 -2.59 4.94 -14.07
C LYS A 269 -3.72 5.07 -15.08
N GLN A 270 -4.19 3.95 -15.62
CA GLN A 270 -5.33 3.92 -16.51
C GLN A 270 -6.58 4.47 -15.84
N LEU A 271 -6.85 4.06 -14.60
CA LEU A 271 -7.99 4.55 -13.82
C LEU A 271 -7.98 6.07 -13.65
N LEU A 272 -6.83 6.69 -13.35
CA LEU A 272 -6.72 8.15 -13.25
C LEU A 272 -7.02 8.84 -14.59
N THR A 273 -6.49 8.28 -15.68
CA THR A 273 -6.76 8.79 -17.04
C THR A 273 -8.24 8.69 -17.39
N ASP A 274 -8.89 7.57 -17.05
CA ASP A 274 -10.31 7.34 -17.30
C ASP A 274 -11.20 8.27 -16.44
N ILE A 275 -10.82 8.51 -15.19
CA ILE A 275 -11.48 9.50 -14.32
C ILE A 275 -11.46 10.89 -14.98
N GLY A 276 -10.30 11.33 -15.47
CA GLY A 276 -10.15 12.61 -16.13
C GLY A 276 -11.06 12.75 -17.35
N LYS A 277 -11.10 11.71 -18.20
CA LYS A 277 -11.93 11.69 -19.42
C LYS A 277 -13.43 11.59 -19.12
N LEU A 278 -13.82 10.66 -18.24
CA LEU A 278 -15.22 10.35 -17.97
C LEU A 278 -15.93 11.48 -17.23
N TYR A 279 -15.27 12.06 -16.25
CA TYR A 279 -15.86 13.11 -15.40
C TYR A 279 -15.46 14.53 -15.81
N GLN A 280 -14.57 14.66 -16.80
CA GLN A 280 -14.06 15.96 -17.30
C GLN A 280 -13.58 16.86 -16.18
N VAL A 281 -12.87 16.26 -15.18
CA VAL A 281 -12.38 16.96 -14.00
C VAL A 281 -11.04 17.63 -14.28
N GLU A 282 -10.79 18.72 -13.55
CA GLU A 282 -9.49 19.37 -13.52
C GLU A 282 -8.66 18.77 -12.38
N PHE A 283 -7.55 18.13 -12.71
CA PHE A 283 -6.62 17.62 -11.69
C PHE A 283 -5.72 18.72 -11.16
N HIS A 284 -5.62 18.80 -9.85
CA HIS A 284 -4.79 19.76 -9.12
C HIS A 284 -3.92 19.04 -8.11
N MET A 285 -2.71 19.56 -7.84
CA MET A 285 -1.82 19.03 -6.82
C MET A 285 -1.03 20.16 -6.16
N PHE A 286 -0.89 20.06 -4.84
CA PHE A 286 0.12 20.75 -4.05
C PHE A 286 1.20 19.71 -3.71
N PRO A 287 2.27 19.60 -4.50
CA PRO A 287 3.35 18.65 -4.18
C PRO A 287 3.97 18.95 -2.83
N ASP A 288 4.39 17.93 -2.11
CA ASP A 288 5.23 18.10 -0.91
C ASP A 288 6.51 18.85 -1.32
N GLN A 289 6.95 19.82 -0.51
CA GLN A 289 8.14 20.61 -0.80
C GLN A 289 9.42 19.80 -0.51
N ASP A 290 9.54 18.66 -1.17
CA ASP A 290 10.74 17.83 -1.15
C ASP A 290 10.91 17.11 -2.52
N VAL A 291 12.10 16.54 -2.72
CA VAL A 291 12.43 15.88 -4.00
C VAL A 291 11.46 14.76 -4.39
N PRO A 292 11.00 13.86 -3.46
CA PRO A 292 9.97 12.89 -3.77
C PRO A 292 8.65 13.50 -4.26
N GLY A 293 8.20 14.60 -3.65
CA GLY A 293 6.96 15.27 -4.00
C GLY A 293 6.96 15.83 -5.41
N GLU A 294 8.01 16.57 -5.75
CA GLU A 294 8.18 17.08 -7.11
C GLU A 294 8.33 15.96 -8.14
N SER A 295 9.03 14.87 -7.79
CA SER A 295 9.16 13.69 -8.64
C SER A 295 7.81 13.03 -8.90
N LEU A 296 6.95 12.89 -7.88
CA LEU A 296 5.59 12.36 -8.04
C LEU A 296 4.76 13.26 -8.96
N PHE A 297 4.83 14.58 -8.76
CA PHE A 297 4.13 15.53 -9.62
C PHE A 297 4.53 15.37 -11.08
N MET A 298 5.83 15.31 -11.37
CA MET A 298 6.33 15.14 -12.75
C MET A 298 5.85 13.83 -13.37
N GLN A 299 5.90 12.71 -12.64
CA GLN A 299 5.40 11.42 -13.11
C GLN A 299 3.88 11.44 -13.39
N LEU A 300 3.11 12.12 -12.55
CA LEU A 300 1.67 12.27 -12.77
C LEU A 300 1.38 13.18 -13.98
N ARG A 301 2.15 14.23 -14.18
CA ARG A 301 1.97 15.16 -15.28
C ARG A 301 2.25 14.53 -16.64
N GLU A 302 3.15 13.55 -16.73
CA GLU A 302 3.38 12.77 -17.97
C GLU A 302 2.09 12.09 -18.47
N MET A 303 1.27 11.60 -17.55
CA MET A 303 0.02 10.89 -17.89
C MET A 303 -1.23 11.78 -17.80
N LEU A 304 -1.16 12.88 -17.05
CA LEU A 304 -2.20 13.89 -16.88
C LEU A 304 -1.64 15.27 -17.27
N PRO A 305 -1.51 15.58 -18.59
CA PRO A 305 -0.84 16.81 -19.02
C PRO A 305 -1.49 18.10 -18.53
N GLN A 306 -2.77 18.02 -18.18
CA GLN A 306 -3.56 19.14 -17.62
C GLN A 306 -3.47 19.25 -16.09
N LEU A 307 -2.62 18.46 -15.43
CA LEU A 307 -2.42 18.54 -13.97
C LEU A 307 -1.88 19.91 -13.58
N VAL A 308 -2.63 20.64 -12.76
CA VAL A 308 -2.28 21.99 -12.29
C VAL A 308 -1.41 21.89 -11.04
N HIS A 309 -0.22 22.48 -11.11
CA HIS A 309 0.70 22.63 -9.98
C HIS A 309 0.30 23.81 -9.10
N HIS A 310 0.19 23.60 -7.81
CA HIS A 310 0.01 24.65 -6.83
C HIS A 310 1.22 24.74 -5.92
N GLN A 311 1.71 25.96 -5.68
CA GLN A 311 2.81 26.20 -4.76
C GLN A 311 2.28 26.33 -3.34
N LEU A 312 2.87 25.57 -2.40
CA LEU A 312 2.64 25.74 -0.97
C LEU A 312 3.33 27.05 -0.49
N PRO A 313 2.75 27.72 0.53
CA PRO A 313 3.43 28.88 1.15
C PRO A 313 4.80 28.51 1.71
N PRO A 314 5.73 29.47 1.76
CA PRO A 314 7.02 29.27 2.41
C PRO A 314 6.87 28.78 3.85
N GLY A 315 7.63 27.75 4.23
CA GLY A 315 7.60 27.16 5.56
C GLY A 315 6.58 26.02 5.75
N CYS A 316 5.73 25.74 4.76
CA CYS A 316 4.87 24.56 4.76
C CYS A 316 5.50 23.45 3.93
N LYS A 317 5.73 22.30 4.54
CA LYS A 317 6.27 21.14 3.84
C LYS A 317 5.23 20.45 2.96
N ASP A 318 4.02 20.31 3.47
CA ASP A 318 2.89 19.59 2.87
C ASP A 318 1.58 20.36 3.04
N PHE A 319 0.51 19.87 2.41
CA PHE A 319 -0.80 20.53 2.51
C PHE A 319 -1.39 20.43 3.92
N SER A 320 -1.09 19.42 4.71
CA SER A 320 -1.57 19.31 6.09
C SER A 320 -1.03 20.45 6.96
N GLU A 321 0.25 20.83 6.78
CA GLU A 321 0.84 21.97 7.50
C GLU A 321 0.17 23.29 7.08
N TYR A 322 -0.04 23.51 5.78
CA TYR A 322 -0.76 24.68 5.28
C TYR A 322 -2.19 24.77 5.83
N TYR A 323 -2.92 23.67 5.82
CA TYR A 323 -4.27 23.60 6.39
C TYR A 323 -4.29 23.96 7.88
N LEU A 324 -3.32 23.50 8.65
CA LEU A 324 -3.22 23.80 10.09
C LEU A 324 -2.96 25.30 10.35
N LEU A 325 -2.20 25.99 9.52
CA LEU A 325 -2.03 27.44 9.62
C LEU A 325 -3.35 28.18 9.44
N GLY A 326 -4.15 27.81 8.44
CA GLY A 326 -5.48 28.38 8.21
C GLY A 326 -6.46 28.09 9.34
N ALA A 327 -6.45 26.89 9.89
CA ALA A 327 -7.27 26.50 11.04
C ALA A 327 -6.90 27.25 12.33
N ALA A 328 -5.62 27.57 12.53
CA ALA A 328 -5.16 28.37 13.66
C ALA A 328 -5.61 29.83 13.55
N ALA A 329 -5.57 30.43 12.34
CA ALA A 329 -6.02 31.80 12.11
C ALA A 329 -7.53 32.00 12.39
N THR A 330 -8.36 31.00 12.03
CA THR A 330 -9.81 31.05 12.28
C THR A 330 -10.19 30.81 13.75
N SER A 331 -9.36 30.16 14.54
CA SER A 331 -9.58 29.94 15.99
C SER A 331 -9.16 31.14 16.84
N GLY A 332 -8.27 32.00 16.33
CA GLY A 332 -7.80 33.22 17.02
C GLY A 332 -8.74 34.44 16.91
N SER A 333 -9.76 34.39 16.06
CA SER A 333 -10.68 35.54 15.82
C SER A 333 -12.01 35.45 16.55
N LYS A 334 -12.12 34.65 17.62
CA LYS A 334 -13.25 34.72 18.56
C LYS A 334 -12.91 35.62 19.73
N GLU A 335 -12.86 36.93 19.52
CA GLU A 335 -13.14 37.86 20.62
C GLU A 335 -14.61 37.69 21.04
N PRO A 336 -14.89 37.65 22.34
CA PRO A 336 -16.26 37.64 22.83
C PRO A 336 -16.88 39.02 22.53
N ILE A 337 -17.88 39.08 21.63
CA ILE A 337 -18.75 40.25 21.55
C ILE A 337 -19.53 40.28 22.85
N ASN A 338 -19.04 41.10 23.78
CA ASN A 338 -19.84 41.63 24.84
C ASN A 338 -20.87 42.57 24.27
N LYS A 339 -22.13 42.15 24.29
CA LYS A 339 -23.27 42.93 24.77
C LYS A 339 -24.52 42.07 24.76
#